data_c89a99f71b328078d29fc0a36c4a6928
#
_entry.id   c89a99f71b328078d29fc0a36c4a6928
#
_cell.length_a   1.000
_cell.length_b   1.000
_cell.length_c   1.000
_cell.angle_alpha   90.00
_cell.angle_beta   90.00
_cell.angle_gamma   90.00
#
_symmetry.space_group_name_H-M   'P 1'
#
loop_
_entity.id
_entity.type
_entity.pdbx_description
1 polymer ?
#
loop_
_entity_poly.entity_id
_entity_poly.type
_entity_poly.pdbx_seq_one_letter_code
_entity_poly.pdbx_strand_id
1 'polypeptide(L)'
;DLPPVRGSGIVAAIGIIFTFFIFGSFLPAAKVALDRARQRYPIPTFSQTPLGSEESALSSVLRLGVVIADRAPAIFLILILVGTAGAGYYATGVSTSFAQEDFLPPEENPDWVMELPEPFRPNEYTVTKTTNFLEDKFDSTQSSSVTMYVEGRLEQPTALESIHRAGDDPPDSVLRTDGRHADSTSIVTVIQDRAERNESFGRLVARNDQNGNGIPDQNLGDVYDALLSSPARSQALDYMTEDRRSARVVYTVESDASQGEITADAREMAEDYRFEAVATGSTVVFQAVSDVIFQSAIESLALALLGATLFLLLVYYVLEGRATLGVANVVPIITTVSLVA
;
A
#
# COMPACT_ATOMS: atom_id res chain seq x y z
N ASP A 1 8.54 -4.99 11.95
CA ASP A 1 7.53 -6.06 12.09
C ASP A 1 6.21 -5.47 12.57
N LEU A 2 5.22 -5.44 11.67
CA LEU A 2 3.86 -5.03 12.01
C LEU A 2 3.12 -6.21 12.67
N PRO A 3 2.66 -6.09 13.93
CA PRO A 3 2.02 -7.21 14.64
C PRO A 3 0.83 -7.84 13.90
N PRO A 4 -0.04 -7.09 13.20
CA PRO A 4 -1.14 -7.67 12.43
C PRO A 4 -0.67 -8.54 11.26
N VAL A 5 0.39 -8.14 10.56
CA VAL A 5 0.96 -8.88 9.43
C VAL A 5 1.57 -10.21 9.89
N ARG A 6 2.23 -10.22 11.05
CA ARG A 6 2.75 -11.44 11.67
C ARG A 6 1.65 -12.43 12.02
N GLY A 7 0.54 -11.95 12.58
CA GLY A 7 -0.63 -12.77 12.90
C GLY A 7 -1.23 -13.42 11.65
N SER A 8 -1.44 -12.63 10.60
CA SER A 8 -1.96 -13.12 9.31
C SER A 8 -1.02 -14.14 8.66
N GLY A 9 0.31 -13.92 8.72
CA GLY A 9 1.31 -14.85 8.23
C GLY A 9 1.27 -16.21 8.93
N ILE A 10 1.11 -16.23 10.26
CA ILE A 10 0.99 -17.47 11.03
C ILE A 10 -0.28 -18.24 10.64
N VAL A 11 -1.42 -17.55 10.52
CA VAL A 11 -2.68 -18.17 10.11
C VAL A 11 -2.58 -18.76 8.70
N ALA A 12 -1.98 -18.03 7.75
CA ALA A 12 -1.74 -18.53 6.40
C ALA A 12 -0.82 -19.76 6.39
N ALA A 13 0.28 -19.74 7.14
CA ALA A 13 1.20 -20.88 7.26
C ALA A 13 0.50 -22.12 7.83
N ILE A 14 -0.30 -21.97 8.87
CA ILE A 14 -1.10 -23.05 9.43
C ILE A 14 -2.09 -23.58 8.39
N GLY A 15 -2.77 -22.69 7.65
CA GLY A 15 -3.69 -23.05 6.56
C GLY A 15 -3.03 -23.89 5.48
N ILE A 16 -1.81 -23.52 5.06
CA ILE A 16 -1.02 -24.29 4.08
C ILE A 16 -0.66 -25.68 4.63
N ILE A 17 -0.23 -25.77 5.89
CA ILE A 17 0.09 -27.06 6.53
C ILE A 17 -1.16 -27.93 6.57
N PHE A 18 -2.31 -27.41 6.98
CA PHE A 18 -3.58 -28.15 6.97
C PHE A 18 -3.96 -28.60 5.55
N THR A 19 -3.82 -27.73 4.57
CA THR A 19 -4.07 -28.05 3.15
C THR A 19 -3.20 -29.22 2.69
N PHE A 20 -1.91 -29.20 3.03
CA PHE A 20 -1.00 -30.31 2.73
C PHE A 20 -1.46 -31.63 3.35
N PHE A 21 -1.83 -31.63 4.61
CA PHE A 21 -2.33 -32.86 5.28
C PHE A 21 -3.66 -33.34 4.69
N ILE A 22 -4.58 -32.41 4.38
CA ILE A 22 -5.89 -32.76 3.81
C ILE A 22 -5.69 -33.38 2.41
N PHE A 23 -4.98 -32.69 1.52
CA PHE A 23 -4.83 -33.13 0.13
C PHE A 23 -3.75 -34.19 -0.05
N GLY A 24 -2.68 -34.16 0.71
CA GLY A 24 -1.57 -35.12 0.61
C GLY A 24 -1.82 -36.46 1.34
N SER A 25 -2.60 -36.45 2.43
CA SER A 25 -2.80 -37.64 3.25
C SER A 25 -4.27 -38.04 3.38
N PHE A 26 -5.12 -37.11 3.83
CA PHE A 26 -6.52 -37.44 4.12
C PHE A 26 -7.32 -37.78 2.87
N LEU A 27 -7.22 -36.99 1.81
CA LEU A 27 -7.99 -37.21 0.57
C LEU A 27 -7.63 -38.52 -0.12
N PRO A 28 -6.34 -38.89 -0.32
CA PRO A 28 -5.97 -40.22 -0.83
C PRO A 28 -6.44 -41.37 0.06
N ALA A 29 -6.31 -41.23 1.38
CA ALA A 29 -6.78 -42.25 2.33
C ALA A 29 -8.32 -42.39 2.28
N ALA A 30 -9.05 -41.28 2.23
CA ALA A 30 -10.51 -41.27 2.10
C ALA A 30 -10.96 -41.92 0.79
N LYS A 31 -10.25 -41.64 -0.33
CA LYS A 31 -10.51 -42.30 -1.63
C LYS A 31 -10.34 -43.79 -1.53
N VAL A 32 -9.22 -44.30 -0.96
CA VAL A 32 -9.00 -45.73 -0.77
C VAL A 32 -10.04 -46.34 0.13
N ALA A 33 -10.43 -45.66 1.21
CA ALA A 33 -11.49 -46.16 2.12
C ALA A 33 -12.85 -46.23 1.39
N LEU A 34 -13.18 -45.21 0.56
CA LEU A 34 -14.41 -45.18 -0.24
C LEU A 34 -14.41 -46.32 -1.29
N ASP A 35 -13.29 -46.56 -1.98
CA ASP A 35 -13.17 -47.64 -2.98
C ASP A 35 -13.30 -49.00 -2.31
N ARG A 36 -12.76 -49.21 -1.11
CA ARG A 36 -12.96 -50.43 -0.30
C ARG A 36 -14.43 -50.58 0.15
N ALA A 37 -15.06 -49.46 0.55
CA ALA A 37 -16.48 -49.45 0.94
C ALA A 37 -17.37 -49.82 -0.26
N ARG A 38 -17.07 -49.31 -1.47
CA ARG A 38 -17.78 -49.64 -2.72
C ARG A 38 -17.73 -51.11 -3.09
N GLN A 39 -16.65 -51.82 -2.72
CA GLN A 39 -16.58 -53.25 -2.94
C GLN A 39 -17.52 -54.04 -2.01
N ARG A 40 -17.94 -53.47 -0.87
CA ARG A 40 -18.81 -54.12 0.10
C ARG A 40 -20.28 -53.66 0.06
N TYR A 41 -20.51 -52.44 -0.40
CA TYR A 41 -21.83 -51.79 -0.41
C TYR A 41 -22.14 -51.20 -1.79
N PRO A 42 -23.39 -51.22 -2.25
CA PRO A 42 -23.80 -50.66 -3.54
C PRO A 42 -23.82 -49.12 -3.47
N ILE A 43 -22.64 -48.49 -3.40
CA ILE A 43 -22.51 -47.03 -3.43
C ILE A 43 -22.45 -46.58 -4.89
N PRO A 44 -23.28 -45.59 -5.31
CA PRO A 44 -23.29 -45.10 -6.69
C PRO A 44 -21.90 -44.60 -7.11
N THR A 45 -21.48 -45.02 -8.33
CA THR A 45 -20.29 -44.47 -8.96
C THR A 45 -20.68 -43.32 -9.85
N PHE A 46 -20.19 -42.13 -9.59
CA PHE A 46 -20.29 -41.04 -10.53
C PHE A 46 -19.28 -41.31 -11.65
N SER A 47 -19.77 -41.77 -12.81
CA SER A 47 -18.91 -41.95 -13.99
C SER A 47 -18.70 -40.59 -14.67
N GLN A 48 -17.77 -39.82 -14.16
CA GLN A 48 -17.23 -38.70 -14.92
C GLN A 48 -15.84 -39.11 -15.41
N THR A 49 -15.60 -38.88 -16.69
CA THR A 49 -14.26 -39.00 -17.27
C THR A 49 -13.30 -38.16 -16.48
N PRO A 50 -12.22 -38.72 -15.88
CA PRO A 50 -11.25 -37.92 -15.15
C PRO A 50 -10.70 -36.81 -16.06
N LEU A 51 -10.49 -35.62 -15.51
CA LEU A 51 -10.00 -34.45 -16.28
C LEU A 51 -8.69 -34.70 -17.04
N GLY A 52 -7.89 -35.68 -16.58
CA GLY A 52 -6.63 -36.12 -17.23
C GLY A 52 -6.77 -37.36 -18.11
N SER A 53 -8.00 -37.89 -18.37
CA SER A 53 -8.18 -39.02 -19.29
C SER A 53 -8.00 -38.57 -20.73
N GLU A 54 -7.55 -39.48 -21.61
CA GLU A 54 -7.29 -39.20 -23.03
C GLU A 54 -8.53 -38.63 -23.78
N GLU A 55 -9.73 -38.89 -23.28
CA GLU A 55 -11.01 -38.47 -23.87
C GLU A 55 -11.52 -37.10 -23.35
N SER A 56 -10.81 -36.44 -22.40
CA SER A 56 -11.25 -35.16 -21.89
C SER A 56 -10.85 -33.99 -22.81
N ALA A 57 -11.67 -32.94 -22.89
CA ALA A 57 -11.37 -31.74 -23.67
C ALA A 57 -10.07 -31.07 -23.18
N LEU A 58 -9.80 -31.11 -21.87
CA LEU A 58 -8.57 -30.59 -21.28
C LEU A 58 -7.33 -31.39 -21.70
N SER A 59 -7.44 -32.71 -21.79
CA SER A 59 -6.38 -33.59 -22.34
C SER A 59 -6.02 -33.24 -23.76
N SER A 60 -7.00 -32.90 -24.60
CA SER A 60 -6.78 -32.51 -25.99
C SER A 60 -5.96 -31.22 -26.10
N VAL A 61 -6.27 -30.23 -25.24
CA VAL A 61 -5.50 -28.97 -25.17
C VAL A 61 -4.08 -29.18 -24.62
N LEU A 62 -3.94 -29.99 -23.55
CA LEU A 62 -2.63 -30.31 -22.99
C LEU A 62 -1.78 -31.12 -23.96
N ARG A 63 -2.39 -32.01 -24.76
CA ARG A 63 -1.70 -32.79 -25.79
C ARG A 63 -1.08 -31.91 -26.87
N LEU A 64 -1.74 -30.78 -27.25
CA LEU A 64 -1.14 -29.80 -28.14
C LEU A 64 0.19 -29.26 -27.61
N GLY A 65 0.22 -28.89 -26.32
CA GLY A 65 1.43 -28.45 -25.65
C GLY A 65 2.53 -29.51 -25.63
N VAL A 66 2.17 -30.75 -25.33
CA VAL A 66 3.11 -31.91 -25.36
C VAL A 66 3.66 -32.15 -26.78
N VAL A 67 2.82 -32.11 -27.80
CA VAL A 67 3.25 -32.30 -29.20
C VAL A 67 4.21 -31.19 -29.65
N ILE A 68 3.96 -29.95 -29.26
CA ILE A 68 4.85 -28.81 -29.55
C ILE A 68 6.17 -28.96 -28.81
N ALA A 69 6.12 -29.32 -27.52
CA ALA A 69 7.32 -29.52 -26.71
C ALA A 69 8.19 -30.69 -27.22
N ASP A 70 7.60 -31.76 -27.71
CA ASP A 70 8.30 -32.91 -28.20
C ASP A 70 8.89 -32.71 -29.61
N ARG A 71 8.13 -32.06 -30.51
CA ARG A 71 8.57 -31.82 -31.90
C ARG A 71 9.44 -30.61 -32.11
N ALA A 72 9.28 -29.60 -31.29
CA ALA A 72 9.98 -28.31 -31.38
C ALA A 72 10.32 -27.72 -30.00
N PRO A 73 11.13 -28.40 -29.17
CA PRO A 73 11.41 -27.98 -27.78
C PRO A 73 12.01 -26.58 -27.71
N ALA A 74 12.84 -26.20 -28.67
CA ALA A 74 13.43 -24.85 -28.73
C ALA A 74 12.37 -23.76 -28.94
N ILE A 75 11.38 -24.01 -29.84
CA ILE A 75 10.28 -23.06 -30.08
C ILE A 75 9.39 -22.94 -28.83
N PHE A 76 9.12 -24.07 -28.17
CA PHE A 76 8.34 -24.08 -26.93
C PHE A 76 9.01 -23.28 -25.82
N LEU A 77 10.32 -23.46 -25.63
CA LEU A 77 11.09 -22.68 -24.67
C LEU A 77 11.13 -21.19 -24.99
N ILE A 78 11.28 -20.82 -26.26
CA ILE A 78 11.26 -19.42 -26.70
C ILE A 78 9.89 -18.80 -26.41
N LEU A 79 8.79 -19.51 -26.72
CA LEU A 79 7.43 -19.02 -26.43
C LEU A 79 7.21 -18.79 -24.93
N ILE A 80 7.65 -19.73 -24.09
CA ILE A 80 7.58 -19.55 -22.63
C ILE A 80 8.41 -18.35 -22.19
N LEU A 81 9.64 -18.23 -22.68
CA LEU A 81 10.54 -17.15 -22.31
C LEU A 81 9.99 -15.78 -22.74
N VAL A 82 9.46 -15.69 -23.94
CA VAL A 82 8.82 -14.46 -24.46
C VAL A 82 7.56 -14.14 -23.67
N GLY A 83 6.73 -15.14 -23.36
CA GLY A 83 5.53 -14.95 -22.52
C GLY A 83 5.88 -14.47 -21.13
N THR A 84 6.88 -15.08 -20.48
CA THR A 84 7.36 -14.68 -19.15
C THR A 84 7.98 -13.28 -19.15
N ALA A 85 8.79 -12.97 -20.18
CA ALA A 85 9.36 -11.63 -20.32
C ALA A 85 8.29 -10.56 -20.59
N GLY A 86 7.27 -10.90 -21.40
CA GLY A 86 6.13 -10.03 -21.66
C GLY A 86 5.29 -9.77 -20.41
N ALA A 87 5.02 -10.81 -19.62
CA ALA A 87 4.33 -10.67 -18.34
C ALA A 87 5.14 -9.83 -17.34
N GLY A 88 6.45 -10.08 -17.24
CA GLY A 88 7.34 -9.28 -16.40
C GLY A 88 7.41 -7.82 -16.83
N TYR A 89 7.42 -7.55 -18.12
CA TYR A 89 7.35 -6.17 -18.63
C TYR A 89 6.01 -5.51 -18.29
N TYR A 90 4.91 -6.22 -18.47
CA TYR A 90 3.58 -5.71 -18.10
C TYR A 90 3.47 -5.41 -16.60
N ALA A 91 4.03 -6.29 -15.77
CA ALA A 91 4.03 -6.12 -14.31
C ALA A 91 4.76 -4.84 -13.85
N THR A 92 5.76 -4.33 -14.61
CA THR A 92 6.44 -3.06 -14.26
C THR A 92 5.54 -1.83 -14.40
N GLY A 93 4.43 -1.93 -15.16
CA GLY A 93 3.44 -0.87 -15.32
C GLY A 93 2.26 -0.95 -14.35
N VAL A 94 2.20 -1.99 -13.53
CA VAL A 94 1.14 -2.13 -12.52
C VAL A 94 1.54 -1.30 -11.29
N SER A 95 0.67 -0.36 -10.89
CA SER A 95 0.90 0.38 -9.65
C SER A 95 0.80 -0.57 -8.47
N THR A 96 1.83 -0.57 -7.64
CA THR A 96 1.87 -1.36 -6.39
C THR A 96 1.39 -0.55 -5.18
N SER A 97 0.92 0.68 -5.41
CA SER A 97 0.31 1.50 -4.38
C SER A 97 -1.11 1.02 -4.13
N PHE A 98 -1.38 0.66 -2.90
CA PHE A 98 -2.75 0.44 -2.44
C PHE A 98 -3.31 1.79 -2.00
N ALA A 99 -4.37 2.24 -2.66
CA ALA A 99 -5.14 3.39 -2.20
C ALA A 99 -6.13 2.96 -1.11
N GLN A 100 -6.51 3.87 -0.24
CA GLN A 100 -7.51 3.57 0.80
C GLN A 100 -8.86 3.18 0.16
N GLU A 101 -9.13 3.71 -1.03
CA GLU A 101 -10.30 3.43 -1.86
C GLU A 101 -10.36 1.96 -2.30
N ASP A 102 -9.22 1.29 -2.48
CA ASP A 102 -9.14 -0.13 -2.87
C ASP A 102 -9.71 -1.08 -1.80
N PHE A 103 -9.82 -0.61 -0.56
CA PHE A 103 -10.42 -1.36 0.54
C PHE A 103 -11.90 -1.08 0.74
N LEU A 104 -12.47 -0.14 -0.03
CA LEU A 104 -13.89 0.11 0.00
C LEU A 104 -14.65 -1.02 -0.72
N PRO A 105 -15.83 -1.40 -0.22
CA PRO A 105 -16.67 -2.36 -0.94
C PRO A 105 -17.06 -1.79 -2.32
N PRO A 106 -17.33 -2.64 -3.31
CA PRO A 106 -17.75 -2.17 -4.62
C PRO A 106 -19.03 -1.32 -4.50
N GLU A 107 -19.15 -0.30 -5.35
CA GLU A 107 -20.31 0.60 -5.36
C GLU A 107 -21.64 -0.15 -5.58
N GLU A 108 -21.59 -1.18 -6.43
CA GLU A 108 -22.70 -2.08 -6.69
C GLU A 108 -22.23 -3.53 -6.62
N ASN A 109 -22.94 -4.35 -5.87
CA ASN A 109 -22.68 -5.78 -5.88
C ASN A 109 -23.12 -6.39 -7.19
N PRO A 110 -22.40 -7.37 -7.75
CA PRO A 110 -22.83 -8.09 -8.96
C PRO A 110 -24.21 -8.76 -8.75
N ASP A 111 -25.10 -8.71 -9.74
CA ASP A 111 -26.46 -9.21 -9.64
C ASP A 111 -26.54 -10.68 -9.18
N TRP A 112 -25.63 -11.53 -9.67
CA TRP A 112 -25.59 -12.95 -9.30
C TRP A 112 -25.30 -13.19 -7.82
N VAL A 113 -24.62 -12.26 -7.14
CA VAL A 113 -24.34 -12.34 -5.70
C VAL A 113 -25.56 -11.92 -4.89
N MET A 114 -26.35 -10.99 -5.42
CA MET A 114 -27.60 -10.53 -4.80
C MET A 114 -28.73 -11.56 -4.89
N GLU A 115 -28.64 -12.54 -5.79
CA GLU A 115 -29.56 -13.67 -5.90
C GLU A 115 -29.26 -14.80 -4.89
N LEU A 116 -28.17 -14.73 -4.14
CA LEU A 116 -27.83 -15.75 -3.14
C LEU A 116 -28.81 -15.71 -1.97
N PRO A 117 -29.19 -16.89 -1.42
CA PRO A 117 -30.00 -16.95 -0.22
C PRO A 117 -29.23 -16.46 1.02
N GLU A 118 -29.93 -15.86 1.96
CA GLU A 118 -29.34 -15.57 3.27
C GLU A 118 -28.85 -16.86 3.95
N PRO A 119 -27.73 -16.88 4.65
CA PRO A 119 -26.86 -15.76 5.06
C PRO A 119 -25.72 -15.40 4.08
N PHE A 120 -25.73 -15.90 2.86
CA PHE A 120 -24.64 -15.72 1.87
C PHE A 120 -24.80 -14.43 1.05
N ARG A 121 -25.94 -13.77 1.17
CA ARG A 121 -26.20 -12.50 0.50
C ARG A 121 -25.44 -11.38 1.21
N PRO A 122 -24.54 -10.63 0.55
CA PRO A 122 -23.86 -9.51 1.16
C PRO A 122 -24.82 -8.35 1.45
N ASN A 123 -24.50 -7.55 2.45
CA ASN A 123 -25.21 -6.30 2.70
C ASN A 123 -24.88 -5.27 1.60
N GLU A 124 -25.83 -4.40 1.30
CA GLU A 124 -25.56 -3.22 0.49
C GLU A 124 -24.81 -2.20 1.34
N TYR A 125 -23.61 -1.83 0.90
CA TYR A 125 -22.80 -0.81 1.55
C TYR A 125 -22.96 0.51 0.80
N THR A 126 -23.41 1.53 1.51
CA THR A 126 -23.61 2.87 0.95
C THR A 126 -22.36 3.74 1.03
N VAL A 127 -21.31 3.27 1.71
CA VAL A 127 -20.09 4.06 1.98
C VAL A 127 -19.45 4.53 0.67
N THR A 128 -19.18 3.61 -0.25
CA THR A 128 -18.55 3.93 -1.54
C THR A 128 -19.39 4.89 -2.37
N LYS A 129 -20.71 4.66 -2.47
CA LYS A 129 -21.63 5.59 -3.15
C LYS A 129 -21.62 6.98 -2.53
N THR A 130 -21.56 7.06 -1.21
CA THR A 130 -21.54 8.34 -0.50
C THR A 130 -20.21 9.05 -0.69
N THR A 131 -19.09 8.30 -0.63
CA THR A 131 -17.74 8.86 -0.88
C THR A 131 -17.64 9.40 -2.30
N ASN A 132 -17.97 8.59 -3.32
CA ASN A 132 -17.97 9.02 -4.71
C ASN A 132 -18.91 10.21 -4.97
N PHE A 133 -20.09 10.24 -4.32
CA PHE A 133 -21.01 11.37 -4.41
C PHE A 133 -20.42 12.64 -3.79
N LEU A 134 -19.73 12.52 -2.66
CA LEU A 134 -19.06 13.67 -2.02
C LEU A 134 -17.91 14.19 -2.89
N GLU A 135 -17.13 13.30 -3.48
CA GLU A 135 -16.04 13.65 -4.40
C GLU A 135 -16.55 14.33 -5.68
N ASP A 136 -17.67 13.86 -6.23
CA ASP A 136 -18.24 14.41 -7.48
C ASP A 136 -19.00 15.75 -7.28
N LYS A 137 -19.59 15.98 -6.11
CA LYS A 137 -20.45 17.15 -5.84
C LYS A 137 -19.78 18.23 -5.00
N PHE A 138 -18.86 17.87 -4.19
CA PHE A 138 -18.12 18.79 -3.35
C PHE A 138 -16.67 18.67 -3.78
N ASP A 139 -16.21 19.63 -4.57
CA ASP A 139 -14.81 19.77 -4.97
C ASP A 139 -13.94 19.46 -3.74
N SER A 140 -13.59 18.22 -3.65
CA SER A 140 -13.19 17.40 -2.52
C SER A 140 -12.62 18.15 -1.33
N THR A 141 -13.42 18.31 -0.33
CA THR A 141 -12.99 18.63 1.03
C THR A 141 -12.22 17.49 1.73
N GLN A 142 -11.94 16.40 1.07
CA GLN A 142 -10.87 15.49 1.43
C GLN A 142 -9.63 15.80 0.60
N SER A 143 -9.22 17.07 0.58
CA SER A 143 -7.85 17.37 0.23
C SER A 143 -6.97 16.52 1.15
N SER A 144 -6.36 15.51 0.56
CA SER A 144 -5.37 14.72 1.27
C SER A 144 -4.34 15.69 1.82
N SER A 145 -3.89 15.48 3.03
CA SER A 145 -2.93 16.37 3.64
C SER A 145 -1.71 15.59 4.11
N VAL A 146 -0.58 16.24 4.03
CA VAL A 146 0.67 15.77 4.61
C VAL A 146 1.04 16.64 5.78
N THR A 147 1.49 16.03 6.85
CA THR A 147 1.93 16.75 8.04
C THR A 147 3.45 16.65 8.17
N MET A 148 4.11 17.80 8.32
CA MET A 148 5.49 17.86 8.77
C MET A 148 5.51 18.03 10.27
N TYR A 149 6.14 17.10 10.97
CA TYR A 149 6.51 17.25 12.36
C TYR A 149 7.90 17.87 12.42
N VAL A 150 8.01 19.02 13.09
CA VAL A 150 9.24 19.80 13.16
C VAL A 150 9.70 19.84 14.62
N GLU A 151 10.92 19.44 14.91
CA GLU A 151 11.49 19.45 16.25
C GLU A 151 12.65 20.42 16.33
N GLY A 152 12.60 21.35 17.30
CA GLY A 152 13.62 22.34 17.49
C GLY A 152 13.21 23.43 18.50
N ARG A 153 14.12 24.35 18.74
CA ARG A 153 13.87 25.50 19.63
C ARG A 153 13.18 26.60 18.83
N LEU A 154 11.85 26.63 18.86
CA LEU A 154 11.03 27.54 18.06
C LEU A 154 11.10 29.00 18.51
N GLU A 155 11.69 29.28 19.67
CA GLU A 155 11.94 30.66 20.15
C GLU A 155 13.19 31.29 19.53
N GLN A 156 13.99 30.53 18.78
CA GLN A 156 15.17 31.10 18.14
C GLN A 156 14.78 32.15 17.09
N PRO A 157 15.57 33.19 16.92
CA PRO A 157 15.36 34.15 15.84
C PRO A 157 15.22 33.43 14.49
N THR A 158 14.34 33.94 13.65
CA THR A 158 14.04 33.39 12.31
C THR A 158 13.46 31.96 12.28
N ALA A 159 13.04 31.40 13.43
CA ALA A 159 12.46 30.04 13.45
C ALA A 159 11.16 29.96 12.63
N LEU A 160 10.22 30.89 12.83
CA LEU A 160 8.98 30.95 12.08
C LEU A 160 9.21 31.23 10.59
N GLU A 161 10.17 32.09 10.29
CA GLU A 161 10.60 32.38 8.93
C GLU A 161 11.14 31.14 8.21
N SER A 162 11.90 30.30 8.94
CA SER A 162 12.41 29.06 8.34
C SER A 162 11.32 28.01 8.10
N ILE A 163 10.29 27.97 8.96
CA ILE A 163 9.12 27.11 8.75
C ILE A 163 8.33 27.59 7.54
N HIS A 164 8.12 28.88 7.40
CA HIS A 164 7.43 29.46 6.26
C HIS A 164 8.19 29.20 4.95
N ARG A 165 9.48 29.46 4.94
CA ARG A 165 10.33 29.30 3.76
C ARG A 165 10.44 27.86 3.27
N ALA A 166 10.28 26.87 4.13
CA ALA A 166 10.25 25.45 3.72
C ALA A 166 9.04 25.11 2.82
N GLY A 167 8.07 26.01 2.73
CA GLY A 167 6.94 25.92 1.79
C GLY A 167 7.14 26.71 0.48
N ASP A 168 8.31 27.33 0.25
CA ASP A 168 8.60 28.02 -1.00
C ASP A 168 8.92 27.00 -2.11
N ASP A 169 8.43 27.24 -3.33
CA ASP A 169 8.62 26.37 -4.50
C ASP A 169 8.27 24.88 -4.23
N PRO A 170 7.06 24.55 -3.73
CA PRO A 170 6.69 23.21 -3.40
C PRO A 170 6.63 22.31 -4.65
N PRO A 171 6.84 21.00 -4.51
CA PRO A 171 6.67 20.04 -5.59
C PRO A 171 5.24 20.01 -6.13
N ASP A 172 5.05 19.39 -7.30
CA ASP A 172 3.78 19.43 -8.02
C ASP A 172 2.64 18.66 -7.29
N SER A 173 2.97 17.74 -6.39
CA SER A 173 1.99 17.04 -5.56
C SER A 173 1.39 17.88 -4.43
N VAL A 174 1.92 19.07 -4.17
CA VAL A 174 1.46 19.98 -3.11
C VAL A 174 0.74 21.16 -3.70
N LEU A 175 -0.47 21.44 -3.17
CA LEU A 175 -1.28 22.57 -3.62
C LEU A 175 -0.57 23.89 -3.35
N ARG A 176 -0.60 24.79 -4.32
CA ARG A 176 0.06 26.10 -4.25
C ARG A 176 -0.95 27.21 -4.02
N THR A 177 -0.64 28.09 -3.07
CA THR A 177 -1.34 29.35 -2.88
C THR A 177 -0.54 30.45 -3.56
N ASP A 178 -1.22 31.38 -4.27
CA ASP A 178 -0.61 32.52 -4.97
C ASP A 178 0.57 32.19 -5.90
N GLY A 179 0.59 30.96 -6.42
CA GLY A 179 1.46 30.49 -7.50
C GLY A 179 2.88 30.10 -7.11
N ARG A 180 3.32 30.28 -5.86
CA ARG A 180 4.70 29.94 -5.45
C ARG A 180 4.84 29.29 -4.08
N HIS A 181 3.88 29.50 -3.18
CA HIS A 181 3.98 29.00 -1.82
C HIS A 181 3.00 27.85 -1.63
N ALA A 182 3.40 26.84 -0.86
CA ALA A 182 2.57 25.71 -0.51
C ALA A 182 1.34 26.15 0.28
N ASP A 183 0.17 25.62 -0.07
CA ASP A 183 -1.02 25.77 0.77
C ASP A 183 -0.81 24.99 2.06
N SER A 184 -0.64 25.72 3.16
CA SER A 184 -0.27 25.14 4.44
C SER A 184 -0.94 25.81 5.61
N THR A 185 -1.20 25.05 6.64
CA THR A 185 -1.64 25.55 7.94
C THR A 185 -0.61 25.22 9.02
N SER A 186 -0.19 26.22 9.74
CA SER A 186 0.86 26.11 10.74
C SER A 186 0.70 27.14 11.86
N ILE A 187 1.62 27.16 12.81
CA ILE A 187 1.66 28.21 13.82
C ILE A 187 1.86 29.61 13.22
N VAL A 188 2.50 29.71 12.03
CA VAL A 188 2.66 30.97 11.29
C VAL A 188 1.29 31.49 10.87
N THR A 189 0.45 30.66 10.28
CA THR A 189 -0.92 31.02 9.88
C THR A 189 -1.75 31.47 11.07
N VAL A 190 -1.65 30.79 12.21
CA VAL A 190 -2.38 31.18 13.43
C VAL A 190 -1.93 32.56 13.95
N ILE A 191 -0.63 32.85 13.88
CA ILE A 191 -0.09 34.18 14.27
C ILE A 191 -0.61 35.25 13.33
N GLN A 192 -0.57 35.03 12.01
CA GLN A 192 -1.06 35.99 11.01
C GLN A 192 -2.56 36.25 11.17
N ASP A 193 -3.37 35.22 11.25
CA ASP A 193 -4.81 35.31 11.51
C ASP A 193 -5.13 36.10 12.79
N ARG A 194 -4.34 35.85 13.84
CA ARG A 194 -4.53 36.60 15.10
C ARG A 194 -4.12 38.05 14.98
N ALA A 195 -3.04 38.33 14.25
CA ALA A 195 -2.56 39.69 14.00
C ALA A 195 -3.59 40.54 13.23
N GLU A 196 -4.24 39.96 12.22
CA GLU A 196 -5.30 40.63 11.46
C GLU A 196 -6.53 40.90 12.31
N ARG A 197 -6.92 40.00 13.20
CA ARG A 197 -8.13 40.14 14.02
C ARG A 197 -7.93 40.98 15.31
N ASN A 198 -6.70 41.23 15.69
CA ASN A 198 -6.39 41.96 16.93
C ASN A 198 -5.25 42.95 16.73
N GLU A 199 -5.61 44.22 16.75
CA GLU A 199 -4.69 45.34 16.48
C GLU A 199 -3.51 45.41 17.47
N SER A 200 -3.73 45.08 18.74
CA SER A 200 -2.64 45.08 19.75
C SER A 200 -1.63 43.98 19.49
N PHE A 201 -2.10 42.78 19.12
CA PHE A 201 -1.27 41.66 18.72
C PHE A 201 -0.58 41.91 17.40
N GLY A 202 -1.29 42.49 16.41
CA GLY A 202 -0.71 42.89 15.11
C GLY A 202 0.46 43.86 15.28
N ARG A 203 0.32 44.86 16.20
CA ARG A 203 1.44 45.76 16.55
C ARG A 203 2.61 45.05 17.22
N LEU A 204 2.36 44.02 18.00
CA LEU A 204 3.43 43.20 18.58
C LEU A 204 4.17 42.41 17.48
N VAL A 205 3.45 41.75 16.57
CA VAL A 205 4.02 41.07 15.40
C VAL A 205 4.86 42.03 14.57
N ALA A 206 4.31 43.14 14.15
CA ALA A 206 4.98 44.16 13.32
C ALA A 206 6.26 44.74 13.94
N ARG A 207 6.35 44.83 15.26
CA ARG A 207 7.59 45.26 15.95
C ARG A 207 8.68 44.24 15.96
N ASN A 208 8.34 42.95 15.80
CA ASN A 208 9.25 41.81 15.85
C ASN A 208 9.45 41.20 14.45
N ASP A 209 8.93 41.84 13.42
CA ASP A 209 9.09 41.53 12.00
C ASP A 209 10.04 42.57 11.37
N GLN A 210 11.29 42.16 11.13
CA GLN A 210 12.30 43.10 10.60
C GLN A 210 12.25 43.22 9.08
N ASN A 211 11.81 42.20 8.39
CA ASN A 211 11.77 42.18 6.92
C ASN A 211 10.43 42.64 6.36
N GLY A 212 9.39 42.82 7.20
CA GLY A 212 8.08 43.37 6.81
C GLY A 212 7.19 42.39 6.06
N ASN A 213 7.41 41.06 6.20
CA ASN A 213 6.62 40.05 5.49
C ASN A 213 5.43 39.53 6.32
N GLY A 214 5.18 40.11 7.49
CA GLY A 214 4.09 39.70 8.38
C GLY A 214 4.40 38.51 9.28
N ILE A 215 5.65 38.02 9.27
CA ILE A 215 6.11 36.90 10.10
C ILE A 215 7.16 37.42 11.10
N PRO A 216 6.93 37.31 12.40
CA PRO A 216 7.91 37.79 13.37
C PRO A 216 9.18 36.92 13.34
N ASP A 217 10.34 37.57 13.28
CA ASP A 217 11.65 36.95 13.20
C ASP A 217 12.53 37.18 14.43
N GLN A 218 12.06 38.04 15.37
CA GLN A 218 12.75 38.38 16.63
C GLN A 218 11.81 38.25 17.82
N ASN A 219 12.38 38.07 19.04
CA ASN A 219 11.65 38.01 20.31
C ASN A 219 10.41 37.09 20.26
N LEU A 220 10.55 35.93 19.63
CA LEU A 220 9.43 34.99 19.38
C LEU A 220 8.79 34.51 20.69
N GLY A 221 9.56 34.47 21.81
CA GLY A 221 9.02 34.17 23.12
C GLY A 221 7.89 35.13 23.55
N ASP A 222 8.05 36.43 23.36
CA ASP A 222 7.03 37.43 23.68
C ASP A 222 5.78 37.28 22.81
N VAL A 223 5.98 36.93 21.53
CA VAL A 223 4.87 36.68 20.58
C VAL A 223 4.09 35.43 20.98
N TYR A 224 4.79 34.35 21.35
CA TYR A 224 4.13 33.11 21.81
C TYR A 224 3.42 33.32 23.17
N ASP A 225 4.02 34.06 24.12
CA ASP A 225 3.37 34.37 25.41
C ASP A 225 2.08 35.14 25.21
N ALA A 226 2.07 36.13 24.31
CA ALA A 226 0.89 36.89 23.97
C ALA A 226 -0.16 36.02 23.25
N LEU A 227 0.26 35.14 22.34
CA LEU A 227 -0.61 34.23 21.61
C LEU A 227 -1.26 33.22 22.56
N LEU A 228 -0.47 32.54 23.40
CA LEU A 228 -0.95 31.52 24.33
C LEU A 228 -1.79 32.11 25.48
N SER A 229 -1.67 33.41 25.77
CA SER A 229 -2.54 34.14 26.68
C SER A 229 -3.83 34.67 26.04
N SER A 230 -4.02 34.44 24.75
CA SER A 230 -5.16 34.93 23.95
C SER A 230 -6.22 33.83 23.75
N PRO A 231 -7.41 34.19 23.25
CA PRO A 231 -8.42 33.20 22.84
C PRO A 231 -7.95 32.23 21.73
N ALA A 232 -6.86 32.54 21.02
CA ALA A 232 -6.27 31.68 20.01
C ALA A 232 -5.36 30.57 20.58
N ARG A 233 -5.23 30.46 21.93
CA ARG A 233 -4.40 29.44 22.60
C ARG A 233 -4.70 28.02 22.10
N SER A 234 -5.98 27.66 22.05
CA SER A 234 -6.35 26.30 21.62
C SER A 234 -5.87 26.00 20.21
N GLN A 235 -6.11 26.94 19.29
CA GLN A 235 -5.67 26.84 17.90
C GLN A 235 -4.13 26.83 17.77
N ALA A 236 -3.42 27.61 18.57
CA ALA A 236 -1.96 27.61 18.59
C ALA A 236 -1.39 26.26 19.04
N LEU A 237 -2.00 25.65 20.06
CA LEU A 237 -1.59 24.33 20.56
C LEU A 237 -1.94 23.18 19.62
N ASP A 238 -2.77 23.40 18.61
CA ASP A 238 -2.95 22.45 17.52
C ASP A 238 -1.71 22.35 16.62
N TYR A 239 -0.87 23.39 16.55
CA TYR A 239 0.28 23.47 15.65
C TYR A 239 1.63 23.62 16.35
N MET A 240 1.67 23.87 17.65
CA MET A 240 2.89 24.00 18.42
C MET A 240 2.71 23.43 19.83
N THR A 241 3.73 22.76 20.34
CA THR A 241 3.73 22.29 21.74
C THR A 241 3.87 23.44 22.74
N GLU A 242 3.34 23.26 23.95
CA GLU A 242 3.36 24.27 25.00
C GLU A 242 4.79 24.67 25.43
N ASP A 243 5.73 23.72 25.35
CA ASP A 243 7.15 23.91 25.61
C ASP A 243 7.93 24.55 24.43
N ARG A 244 7.24 24.84 23.32
CA ARG A 244 7.78 25.49 22.12
C ARG A 244 8.96 24.76 21.47
N ARG A 245 8.99 23.45 21.63
CA ARG A 245 10.06 22.60 21.08
C ARG A 245 9.66 21.81 19.85
N SER A 246 8.38 21.77 19.57
CA SER A 246 7.88 21.07 18.39
C SER A 246 6.75 21.85 17.76
N ALA A 247 6.68 21.78 16.43
CA ALA A 247 5.57 22.27 15.65
C ALA A 247 5.14 21.24 14.61
N ARG A 248 3.92 21.40 14.13
CA ARG A 248 3.47 20.71 12.92
C ARG A 248 3.03 21.72 11.87
N VAL A 249 3.32 21.38 10.64
CA VAL A 249 2.83 22.09 9.46
C VAL A 249 2.01 21.11 8.64
N VAL A 250 0.80 21.47 8.28
CA VAL A 250 -0.10 20.66 7.48
C VAL A 250 -0.14 21.25 6.08
N TYR A 251 0.31 20.50 5.10
CA TYR A 251 0.26 20.87 3.68
C TYR A 251 -0.94 20.20 3.01
N THR A 252 -1.65 20.96 2.20
CA THR A 252 -2.69 20.44 1.31
C THR A 252 -2.02 19.87 0.06
N VAL A 253 -2.41 18.67 -0.35
CA VAL A 253 -1.87 18.02 -1.55
C VAL A 253 -2.90 17.96 -2.67
N GLU A 254 -2.41 17.88 -3.91
CA GLU A 254 -3.24 17.73 -5.09
C GLU A 254 -4.00 16.39 -5.06
N SER A 255 -5.27 16.42 -5.46
CA SER A 255 -6.15 15.24 -5.37
C SER A 255 -5.83 14.15 -6.39
N ASP A 256 -5.14 14.51 -7.48
CA ASP A 256 -4.75 13.61 -8.57
C ASP A 256 -3.34 13.04 -8.42
N ALA A 257 -2.56 13.53 -7.43
CA ALA A 257 -1.24 13.02 -7.14
C ALA A 257 -1.28 11.63 -6.48
N SER A 258 -0.40 10.74 -6.91
CA SER A 258 -0.31 9.39 -6.32
C SER A 258 0.25 9.43 -4.89
N GLN A 259 -0.17 8.49 -4.04
CA GLN A 259 0.32 8.41 -2.66
C GLN A 259 1.85 8.24 -2.56
N GLY A 260 2.43 7.51 -3.52
CA GLY A 260 3.88 7.35 -3.62
C GLY A 260 4.60 8.65 -3.91
N GLU A 261 4.08 9.44 -4.86
CA GLU A 261 4.59 10.76 -5.22
C GLU A 261 4.45 11.75 -4.06
N ILE A 262 3.26 11.88 -3.47
CA ILE A 262 3.03 12.70 -2.28
C ILE A 262 4.01 12.35 -1.15
N THR A 263 4.26 11.05 -0.94
CA THR A 263 5.18 10.61 0.13
C THR A 263 6.64 10.93 -0.18
N ALA A 264 7.05 10.76 -1.44
CA ALA A 264 8.42 11.08 -1.87
C ALA A 264 8.68 12.59 -1.76
N ASP A 265 7.77 13.40 -2.29
CA ASP A 265 7.83 14.85 -2.26
C ASP A 265 7.78 15.40 -0.83
N ALA A 266 6.94 14.82 0.02
CA ALA A 266 6.87 15.21 1.43
C ALA A 266 8.18 14.91 2.18
N ARG A 267 8.88 13.82 1.85
CA ARG A 267 10.19 13.52 2.44
C ARG A 267 11.26 14.48 1.94
N GLU A 268 11.22 14.84 0.67
CA GLU A 268 12.12 15.85 0.11
C GLU A 268 11.90 17.22 0.77
N MET A 269 10.65 17.66 0.88
CA MET A 269 10.32 18.90 1.59
C MET A 269 10.77 18.90 3.07
N ALA A 270 10.78 17.74 3.73
CA ALA A 270 11.28 17.66 5.11
C ALA A 270 12.77 17.99 5.22
N GLU A 271 13.57 17.78 4.17
CA GLU A 271 15.00 18.11 4.12
C GLU A 271 15.25 19.62 3.99
N ASP A 272 14.27 20.39 3.49
CA ASP A 272 14.37 21.84 3.34
C ASP A 272 14.21 22.59 4.66
N TYR A 273 13.74 21.91 5.70
CA TYR A 273 13.60 22.51 7.01
C TYR A 273 14.95 22.74 7.68
N ARG A 274 15.11 23.90 8.30
CA ARG A 274 16.29 24.20 9.13
C ARG A 274 16.37 23.32 10.38
N PHE A 275 15.24 22.89 10.88
CA PHE A 275 15.08 22.01 12.03
C PHE A 275 14.93 20.58 11.60
N GLU A 276 15.09 19.65 12.53
CA GLU A 276 14.76 18.26 12.23
C GLU A 276 13.26 18.16 11.91
N ALA A 277 12.97 17.70 10.73
CA ALA A 277 11.58 17.57 10.27
C ALA A 277 11.33 16.15 9.72
N VAL A 278 10.13 15.66 9.97
CA VAL A 278 9.70 14.33 9.54
C VAL A 278 8.32 14.45 8.88
N ALA A 279 8.24 14.00 7.63
CA ALA A 279 6.98 13.88 6.94
C ALA A 279 6.14 12.74 7.54
N THR A 280 4.89 13.00 7.87
CA THR A 280 3.94 12.05 8.45
C THR A 280 2.51 12.37 7.98
N GLY A 281 1.55 11.62 8.47
CA GLY A 281 0.14 11.74 8.07
C GLY A 281 -0.37 10.42 7.52
N SER A 282 -1.67 10.34 7.29
CA SER A 282 -2.31 9.09 6.84
C SER A 282 -1.70 8.55 5.55
N THR A 283 -1.49 9.39 4.55
CA THR A 283 -0.92 9.03 3.25
C THR A 283 0.50 8.48 3.37
N VAL A 284 1.37 9.19 4.11
CA VAL A 284 2.77 8.77 4.30
C VAL A 284 2.87 7.46 5.09
N VAL A 285 2.06 7.32 6.14
CA VAL A 285 2.03 6.08 6.94
C VAL A 285 1.49 4.91 6.13
N PHE A 286 0.43 5.13 5.36
CA PHE A 286 -0.16 4.10 4.51
C PHE A 286 0.83 3.64 3.43
N GLN A 287 1.52 4.57 2.76
CA GLN A 287 2.55 4.24 1.78
C GLN A 287 3.70 3.44 2.42
N ALA A 288 4.17 3.85 3.59
CA ALA A 288 5.21 3.12 4.31
C ALA A 288 4.79 1.68 4.68
N VAL A 289 3.52 1.48 5.05
CA VAL A 289 2.96 0.15 5.31
C VAL A 289 2.90 -0.67 4.01
N SER A 290 2.45 -0.07 2.91
CA SER A 290 2.38 -0.72 1.59
C SER A 290 3.75 -1.16 1.11
N ASP A 291 4.76 -0.31 1.24
CA ASP A 291 6.16 -0.63 0.89
C ASP A 291 6.67 -1.85 1.68
N VAL A 292 6.41 -1.90 3.00
CA VAL A 292 6.81 -3.02 3.85
C VAL A 292 6.09 -4.32 3.45
N ILE A 293 4.79 -4.24 3.15
CA ILE A 293 4.01 -5.40 2.69
C ILE A 293 4.57 -5.92 1.36
N PHE A 294 4.79 -5.04 0.41
CA PHE A 294 5.32 -5.39 -0.92
C PHE A 294 6.72 -6.00 -0.83
N GLN A 295 7.62 -5.38 -0.08
CA GLN A 295 8.95 -5.93 0.16
C GLN A 295 8.88 -7.32 0.80
N SER A 296 8.06 -7.49 1.83
CA SER A 296 7.88 -8.78 2.51
C SER A 296 7.30 -9.85 1.58
N ALA A 297 6.40 -9.47 0.67
CA ALA A 297 5.84 -10.37 -0.33
C ALA A 297 6.92 -10.87 -1.30
N ILE A 298 7.76 -9.98 -1.83
CA ILE A 298 8.87 -10.33 -2.71
C ILE A 298 9.88 -11.23 -2.00
N GLU A 299 10.28 -10.90 -0.78
CA GLU A 299 11.21 -11.71 0.01
C GLU A 299 10.64 -13.11 0.29
N SER A 300 9.36 -13.19 0.65
CA SER A 300 8.68 -14.46 0.90
C SER A 300 8.57 -15.31 -0.37
N LEU A 301 8.28 -14.69 -1.51
CA LEU A 301 8.22 -15.36 -2.81
C LEU A 301 9.59 -15.92 -3.20
N ALA A 302 10.65 -15.14 -3.04
CA ALA A 302 12.02 -15.56 -3.32
C ALA A 302 12.43 -16.76 -2.43
N LEU A 303 12.12 -16.71 -1.13
CA LEU A 303 12.37 -17.82 -0.20
C LEU A 303 11.55 -19.07 -0.55
N ALA A 304 10.29 -18.90 -0.95
CA ALA A 304 9.44 -20.01 -1.37
C ALA A 304 9.97 -20.70 -2.64
N LEU A 305 10.39 -19.92 -3.64
CA LEU A 305 11.00 -20.44 -4.87
C LEU A 305 12.32 -21.16 -4.59
N LEU A 306 13.14 -20.61 -3.72
CA LEU A 306 14.40 -21.24 -3.30
C LEU A 306 14.13 -22.55 -2.56
N GLY A 307 13.18 -22.57 -1.63
CA GLY A 307 12.77 -23.77 -0.91
C GLY A 307 12.21 -24.86 -1.85
N ALA A 308 11.33 -24.48 -2.77
CA ALA A 308 10.78 -25.39 -3.78
C ALA A 308 11.88 -25.96 -4.69
N THR A 309 12.83 -25.12 -5.09
CA THR A 309 13.99 -25.54 -5.90
C THR A 309 14.83 -26.57 -5.16
N LEU A 310 15.21 -26.28 -3.92
CA LEU A 310 16.01 -27.20 -3.11
C LEU A 310 15.26 -28.52 -2.85
N PHE A 311 13.98 -28.45 -2.57
CA PHE A 311 13.15 -29.64 -2.39
C PHE A 311 13.08 -30.50 -3.64
N LEU A 312 12.86 -29.91 -4.82
CA LEU A 312 12.84 -30.65 -6.09
C LEU A 312 14.20 -31.26 -6.42
N LEU A 313 15.29 -30.53 -6.21
CA LEU A 313 16.64 -31.05 -6.38
C LEU A 313 16.89 -32.27 -5.50
N LEU A 314 16.50 -32.19 -4.23
CA LEU A 314 16.67 -33.30 -3.28
C LEU A 314 15.82 -34.51 -3.69
N VAL A 315 14.53 -34.29 -4.01
CA VAL A 315 13.62 -35.38 -4.38
C VAL A 315 14.10 -36.11 -5.64
N TYR A 316 14.44 -35.37 -6.71
CA TYR A 316 14.93 -35.96 -7.94
C TYR A 316 16.31 -36.62 -7.78
N TYR A 317 17.18 -36.05 -6.93
CA TYR A 317 18.45 -36.70 -6.60
C TYR A 317 18.25 -38.02 -5.88
N VAL A 318 17.34 -38.09 -4.89
CA VAL A 318 17.07 -39.28 -4.12
C VAL A 318 16.33 -40.38 -4.92
N LEU A 319 15.33 -39.96 -5.75
CA LEU A 319 14.49 -40.90 -6.46
C LEU A 319 15.09 -41.34 -7.80
N GLU A 320 15.73 -40.47 -8.54
CA GLU A 320 16.19 -40.66 -9.91
C GLU A 320 17.72 -40.64 -10.04
N GLY A 321 18.43 -40.27 -8.99
CA GLY A 321 19.89 -40.09 -9.03
C GLY A 321 20.38 -38.93 -9.90
N ARG A 322 19.46 -38.03 -10.33
CA ARG A 322 19.71 -36.93 -11.27
C ARG A 322 19.14 -35.61 -10.77
N ALA A 323 19.96 -34.76 -10.17
CA ALA A 323 19.54 -33.42 -9.74
C ALA A 323 19.13 -32.50 -10.91
N THR A 324 19.65 -32.73 -12.12
CA THR A 324 19.30 -31.95 -13.33
C THR A 324 17.82 -31.99 -13.69
N LEU A 325 17.12 -33.08 -13.37
CA LEU A 325 15.67 -33.20 -13.56
C LEU A 325 14.93 -32.30 -12.57
N GLY A 326 15.46 -32.10 -11.37
CA GLY A 326 14.93 -31.14 -10.39
C GLY A 326 14.98 -29.71 -10.95
N VAL A 327 16.12 -29.30 -11.52
CA VAL A 327 16.26 -27.97 -12.16
C VAL A 327 15.26 -27.80 -13.29
N ALA A 328 15.09 -28.80 -14.16
CA ALA A 328 14.14 -28.73 -15.28
C ALA A 328 12.68 -28.51 -14.81
N ASN A 329 12.32 -29.08 -13.64
CA ASN A 329 10.97 -28.92 -13.06
C ASN A 329 10.76 -27.58 -12.31
N VAL A 330 11.83 -26.84 -12.00
CA VAL A 330 11.73 -25.48 -11.44
C VAL A 330 11.26 -24.47 -12.50
N VAL A 331 11.65 -24.67 -13.77
CA VAL A 331 11.30 -23.75 -14.86
C VAL A 331 9.79 -23.53 -14.98
N PRO A 332 8.93 -24.55 -15.03
CA PRO A 332 7.47 -24.36 -15.04
C PRO A 332 6.94 -23.59 -13.83
N ILE A 333 7.53 -23.82 -12.66
CA ILE A 333 7.13 -23.15 -11.42
C ILE A 333 7.42 -21.65 -11.52
N ILE A 334 8.65 -21.29 -11.91
CA ILE A 334 9.04 -19.88 -12.10
C ILE A 334 8.13 -19.23 -13.15
N THR A 335 7.91 -19.90 -14.29
CA THR A 335 7.04 -19.40 -15.36
C THR A 335 5.61 -19.15 -14.85
N THR A 336 5.03 -20.12 -14.14
CA THR A 336 3.67 -19.99 -13.61
C THR A 336 3.59 -18.84 -12.60
N VAL A 337 4.54 -18.73 -11.70
CA VAL A 337 4.59 -17.64 -10.72
C VAL A 337 4.72 -16.29 -11.41
N SER A 338 5.61 -16.17 -12.42
CA SER A 338 5.78 -14.90 -13.16
C SER A 338 4.58 -14.52 -14.03
N LEU A 339 3.71 -15.47 -14.40
CA LEU A 339 2.49 -15.18 -15.17
C LEU A 339 1.30 -14.83 -14.28
N VAL A 340 1.33 -15.22 -12.99
CA VAL A 340 0.23 -15.02 -12.04
C VAL A 340 0.48 -13.82 -11.12
N ALA A 341 1.76 -13.52 -10.85
CA ALA A 341 2.16 -12.34 -10.06
C ALA A 341 2.09 -11.06 -10.88
#